data_6a0896f36c3b750e5a86fcab6c778ad1
#
_entry.id   6a0896f36c3b750e5a86fcab6c778ad1
#
_cell.length_a   1.000
_cell.length_b   1.000
_cell.length_c   1.000
_cell.angle_alpha   90.00
_cell.angle_beta   90.00
_cell.angle_gamma   90.00
#
_symmetry.space_group_name_H-M   'P 1'
#
loop_
_entity.id
_entity.type
_entity.pdbx_description
1 polymer ?
#
loop_
_entity_poly.entity_id
_entity_poly.type
_entity_poly.pdbx_seq_one_letter_code
_entity_poly.pdbx_strand_id
1 'polypeptide(L)'
;MKKILFLALLTAMLFSCSDSDNEPVGLKAIEVKAAVDEVNLWGNLVLDISKDSLYKVGYDNGDIVTISGGSLTKPLDMAFTDKMMSVGTWGMCLTYFSNEATLTIGLANASFSDRVGGKEGDILTISLKEKGGFRDVYERMKLWKTANRSDYDSDEMFANFYPVECHGMKSGVVYRSSDPLLESNNPARYEYADRFARNAGINAIISIADTEEDWQSAVEAGSGFGEYCNERYSKGALLFHKFNVDIFVDEQAAKVGRMLRAMIENNPPYLICCSMGRDRTGLISIILQVLAGTTYEEIESGYMRSYYNWHRLQPSSESYNDFLTRILHRTLYIM
;
A
#
# COMPACT_ATOMS: atom_id res chain seq x y z
N MET A 1 -23.47 51.11 34.11
CA MET A 1 -22.89 51.65 32.89
C MET A 1 -21.51 52.18 33.23
N LYS A 2 -20.45 51.38 33.10
CA LYS A 2 -19.05 51.87 33.18
C LYS A 2 -18.25 51.03 32.16
N LYS A 3 -17.80 51.72 31.10
CA LYS A 3 -16.86 51.19 30.11
C LYS A 3 -15.47 51.16 30.76
N ILE A 4 -14.81 50.02 30.74
CA ILE A 4 -13.41 49.88 31.11
C ILE A 4 -12.63 49.68 29.84
N LEU A 5 -11.84 50.69 29.50
CA LEU A 5 -10.90 50.77 28.39
C LEU A 5 -9.59 50.07 28.85
N PHE A 6 -9.18 48.97 28.21
CA PHE A 6 -7.86 48.40 28.44
C PHE A 6 -6.88 48.95 27.41
N LEU A 7 -5.97 49.78 27.90
CA LEU A 7 -4.87 50.36 27.14
C LEU A 7 -3.69 49.35 27.17
N ALA A 8 -3.35 48.79 26.04
CA ALA A 8 -2.14 47.95 25.94
C ALA A 8 -0.93 48.84 25.66
N LEU A 9 -0.02 48.82 26.59
CA LEU A 9 1.27 49.57 26.52
C LEU A 9 2.22 48.75 25.63
N LEU A 10 2.58 49.30 24.47
CA LEU A 10 3.58 48.76 23.54
C LEU A 10 4.95 49.35 23.96
N THR A 11 5.76 48.56 24.66
CA THR A 11 7.16 48.89 24.95
C THR A 11 8.05 48.34 23.87
N ALA A 12 8.50 49.21 22.96
CA ALA A 12 9.57 48.90 22.02
C ALA A 12 10.92 48.94 22.76
N MET A 13 11.58 47.80 22.94
CA MET A 13 12.99 47.75 23.31
C MET A 13 13.83 47.58 22.06
N LEU A 14 14.55 48.63 21.73
CA LEU A 14 15.66 48.62 20.79
C LEU A 14 16.82 47.86 21.45
N PHE A 15 17.17 46.68 20.94
CA PHE A 15 18.42 46.04 21.27
C PHE A 15 19.41 46.16 20.13
N SER A 16 20.55 46.67 20.53
CA SER A 16 21.79 46.87 19.79
C SER A 16 22.30 45.56 19.16
N CYS A 17 22.77 45.67 17.91
CA CYS A 17 23.52 44.61 17.24
C CYS A 17 24.80 44.31 18.03
N SER A 18 24.96 43.04 18.39
CA SER A 18 26.28 42.42 18.57
C SER A 18 26.24 41.08 17.83
N ASP A 19 27.18 40.92 16.90
CA ASP A 19 27.41 39.67 16.19
C ASP A 19 27.74 38.58 17.20
N SER A 20 26.92 37.56 17.27
CA SER A 20 27.27 36.26 17.83
C SER A 20 26.34 35.21 17.29
N ASP A 21 26.93 34.30 16.55
CA ASP A 21 26.53 32.91 16.26
C ASP A 21 25.01 32.64 16.14
N ASN A 22 24.49 32.72 14.92
CA ASN A 22 23.23 32.13 14.54
C ASN A 22 23.34 30.60 14.61
N GLU A 23 23.27 30.01 15.78
CA GLU A 23 22.73 28.66 15.87
C GLU A 23 21.26 28.72 15.43
N PRO A 24 20.81 27.83 14.53
CA PRO A 24 19.40 27.77 14.18
C PRO A 24 18.63 27.51 15.47
N VAL A 25 17.67 28.40 15.78
CA VAL A 25 16.72 28.20 16.88
C VAL A 25 16.12 26.83 16.70
N GLY A 26 16.64 25.85 17.42
CA GLY A 26 16.16 24.49 17.39
C GLY A 26 14.67 24.49 17.74
N LEU A 27 13.82 24.20 16.79
CA LEU A 27 12.41 23.92 17.06
C LEU A 27 12.38 22.87 18.17
N LYS A 28 11.96 23.28 19.37
CA LYS A 28 11.80 22.36 20.48
C LYS A 28 10.85 21.28 20.00
N ALA A 29 11.34 20.05 19.84
CA ALA A 29 10.55 18.95 19.32
C ALA A 29 9.29 18.82 20.18
N ILE A 30 8.13 19.05 19.58
CA ILE A 30 6.85 18.92 20.26
C ILE A 30 6.57 17.41 20.27
N GLU A 31 6.63 16.81 21.45
CA GLU A 31 6.33 15.39 21.64
C GLU A 31 4.83 15.18 21.80
N VAL A 32 4.31 14.18 21.11
CA VAL A 32 2.92 13.71 21.26
C VAL A 32 2.94 12.28 21.75
N LYS A 33 2.18 11.98 22.79
CA LYS A 33 2.00 10.60 23.27
C LYS A 33 0.70 10.04 22.74
N ALA A 34 0.74 8.76 22.37
CA ALA A 34 -0.39 8.02 21.90
C ALA A 34 -0.36 6.57 22.41
N ALA A 35 -1.51 6.02 22.74
CA ALA A 35 -1.64 4.60 23.02
C ALA A 35 -1.89 3.82 21.72
N VAL A 36 -1.39 2.59 21.65
CA VAL A 36 -1.79 1.62 20.65
C VAL A 36 -3.15 1.07 21.05
N ASP A 37 -4.21 1.45 20.34
CA ASP A 37 -5.58 1.04 20.58
C ASP A 37 -5.86 -0.36 20.02
N GLU A 38 -5.23 -0.70 18.88
CA GLU A 38 -5.42 -1.96 18.19
C GLU A 38 -4.17 -2.33 17.39
N VAL A 39 -3.90 -3.63 17.29
CA VAL A 39 -3.06 -4.21 16.22
C VAL A 39 -4.00 -4.79 15.18
N ASN A 40 -4.17 -4.11 14.06
CA ASN A 40 -5.14 -4.52 13.05
C ASN A 40 -4.74 -5.82 12.32
N LEU A 41 -5.64 -6.36 11.52
CA LEU A 41 -5.44 -7.62 10.78
C LEU A 41 -4.21 -7.63 9.83
N TRP A 42 -3.63 -6.45 9.55
CA TRP A 42 -2.42 -6.30 8.73
C TRP A 42 -1.14 -6.19 9.58
N GLY A 43 -1.28 -6.30 10.90
CA GLY A 43 -0.17 -6.12 11.85
C GLY A 43 0.29 -4.66 12.00
N ASN A 44 -0.51 -3.68 11.58
CA ASN A 44 -0.22 -2.27 11.81
C ASN A 44 -0.74 -1.84 13.18
N LEU A 45 -0.04 -0.89 13.83
CA LEU A 45 -0.45 -0.33 15.10
C LEU A 45 -1.39 0.86 14.86
N VAL A 46 -2.65 0.73 15.26
CA VAL A 46 -3.63 1.83 15.24
C VAL A 46 -3.53 2.60 16.54
N LEU A 47 -3.41 3.92 16.46
CA LEU A 47 -3.23 4.79 17.62
C LEU A 47 -4.56 5.43 18.07
N ASP A 48 -4.68 5.74 19.35
CA ASP A 48 -5.83 6.41 19.96
C ASP A 48 -5.95 7.90 19.62
N ILE A 49 -5.08 8.43 18.77
CA ILE A 49 -5.07 9.82 18.34
C ILE A 49 -5.31 9.99 16.84
N SER A 50 -5.85 11.14 16.47
CA SER A 50 -6.08 11.50 15.08
C SER A 50 -4.91 12.28 14.48
N LYS A 51 -4.84 12.31 13.14
CA LYS A 51 -3.93 13.18 12.39
C LYS A 51 -4.01 14.65 12.80
N ASP A 52 -5.21 15.13 13.16
CA ASP A 52 -5.44 16.52 13.55
C ASP A 52 -4.70 16.87 14.84
N SER A 53 -4.43 15.88 15.71
CA SER A 53 -3.62 16.05 16.90
C SER A 53 -2.17 16.43 16.55
N LEU A 54 -1.62 15.85 15.48
CA LEU A 54 -0.28 16.20 14.98
C LEU A 54 -0.30 17.53 14.24
N TYR A 55 -1.27 17.77 13.38
CA TYR A 55 -1.38 19.05 12.66
C TYR A 55 -1.48 20.26 13.60
N LYS A 56 -2.26 20.13 14.68
CA LYS A 56 -2.40 21.20 15.71
C LYS A 56 -1.10 21.59 16.36
N VAL A 57 -0.13 20.69 16.46
CA VAL A 57 1.17 20.96 17.06
C VAL A 57 2.27 21.14 16.00
N GLY A 58 1.88 21.36 14.74
CA GLY A 58 2.76 21.82 13.67
C GLY A 58 3.44 20.71 12.85
N TYR A 59 3.01 19.46 12.95
CA TYR A 59 3.45 18.42 12.01
C TYR A 59 2.72 18.57 10.67
N ASP A 60 3.39 18.15 9.60
CA ASP A 60 2.83 18.09 8.24
C ASP A 60 3.24 16.81 7.53
N ASN A 61 2.46 16.43 6.49
CA ASN A 61 2.85 15.35 5.60
C ASN A 61 4.22 15.62 4.96
N GLY A 62 5.07 14.61 5.01
CA GLY A 62 6.47 14.72 4.57
C GLY A 62 7.46 15.09 5.68
N ASP A 63 7.01 15.28 6.92
CA ASP A 63 7.92 15.38 8.07
C ASP A 63 8.52 14.00 8.38
N ILE A 64 9.74 13.97 8.88
CA ILE A 64 10.33 12.78 9.50
C ILE A 64 10.06 12.85 11.00
N VAL A 65 9.50 11.77 11.53
CA VAL A 65 9.21 11.61 12.96
C VAL A 65 10.00 10.44 13.52
N THR A 66 10.32 10.52 14.82
CA THR A 66 10.86 9.42 15.61
C THR A 66 9.76 8.86 16.51
N ILE A 67 9.52 7.56 16.43
CA ILE A 67 8.59 6.82 17.30
C ILE A 67 9.42 6.06 18.33
N SER A 68 9.07 6.17 19.60
CA SER A 68 9.76 5.48 20.70
C SER A 68 8.80 5.10 21.82
N GLY A 69 9.22 4.17 22.66
CA GLY A 69 8.43 3.73 23.83
C GLY A 69 7.71 2.40 23.63
N GLY A 70 6.82 2.07 24.55
CA GLY A 70 6.11 0.78 24.56
C GLY A 70 7.06 -0.41 24.55
N SER A 71 6.72 -1.43 23.80
CA SER A 71 7.53 -2.64 23.60
C SER A 71 8.52 -2.54 22.43
N LEU A 72 8.68 -1.34 21.82
CA LEU A 72 9.70 -1.11 20.78
C LEU A 72 11.10 -1.18 21.38
N THR A 73 11.98 -1.97 20.77
CA THR A 73 13.34 -2.21 21.27
C THR A 73 14.29 -1.02 21.08
N LYS A 74 13.96 -0.11 20.16
CA LYS A 74 14.72 1.11 19.85
C LYS A 74 13.82 2.17 19.22
N PRO A 75 14.22 3.45 19.28
CA PRO A 75 13.55 4.50 18.50
C PRO A 75 13.61 4.22 16.99
N LEU A 76 12.54 4.56 16.28
CA LEU A 76 12.36 4.32 14.85
C LEU A 76 12.02 5.61 14.14
N ASP A 77 12.80 5.92 13.12
CA ASP A 77 12.53 7.08 12.26
C ASP A 77 11.65 6.66 11.09
N MET A 78 10.62 7.45 10.83
CA MET A 78 9.70 7.22 9.71
C MET A 78 9.07 8.52 9.23
N ALA A 79 8.53 8.54 8.00
CA ALA A 79 7.79 9.72 7.55
C ALA A 79 6.36 9.71 8.07
N PHE A 80 5.86 10.91 8.33
CA PHE A 80 4.44 11.18 8.51
C PHE A 80 3.82 11.47 7.15
N THR A 81 2.82 10.66 6.74
CA THR A 81 2.21 10.71 5.40
C THR A 81 0.73 10.37 5.44
N ASP A 82 -0.01 10.73 4.38
CA ASP A 82 -1.44 10.36 4.20
C ASP A 82 -1.63 9.02 3.47
N LYS A 83 -0.57 8.25 3.30
CA LYS A 83 -0.57 6.97 2.58
C LYS A 83 0.47 6.04 3.15
N MET A 84 0.20 4.74 3.06
CA MET A 84 1.21 3.74 3.32
C MET A 84 2.31 3.85 2.26
N MET A 85 3.40 4.52 2.59
CA MET A 85 4.56 4.72 1.72
C MET A 85 5.78 4.04 2.30
N SER A 86 6.60 3.49 1.42
CA SER A 86 7.92 3.01 1.80
C SER A 86 8.84 4.17 2.07
N VAL A 87 9.11 4.43 3.35
CA VAL A 87 10.04 5.47 3.78
C VAL A 87 11.14 4.87 4.65
N GLY A 88 12.37 5.28 4.39
CA GLY A 88 13.52 4.81 5.17
C GLY A 88 13.86 3.34 4.92
N THR A 89 14.71 2.79 5.78
CA THR A 89 15.34 1.48 5.63
C THR A 89 14.36 0.30 5.56
N TRP A 90 13.16 0.43 6.14
CA TRP A 90 12.19 -0.66 6.28
C TRP A 90 10.81 -0.36 5.70
N GLY A 91 10.62 0.81 5.04
CA GLY A 91 9.31 1.24 4.52
C GLY A 91 8.26 1.45 5.58
N MET A 92 8.69 1.87 6.77
CA MET A 92 7.82 2.25 7.86
C MET A 92 7.26 3.64 7.61
N CYS A 93 6.03 3.85 8.01
CA CYS A 93 5.41 5.18 8.02
C CYS A 93 4.44 5.32 9.18
N LEU A 94 4.32 6.54 9.66
CA LEU A 94 3.18 7.00 10.44
C LEU A 94 2.16 7.57 9.43
N THR A 95 0.99 6.98 9.34
CA THR A 95 0.03 7.32 8.28
C THR A 95 -1.40 7.38 8.82
N TYR A 96 -2.30 7.82 7.97
CA TYR A 96 -3.74 7.73 8.16
C TYR A 96 -4.40 7.41 6.81
N PHE A 97 -5.53 6.74 6.85
CA PHE A 97 -6.30 6.46 5.64
C PHE A 97 -7.36 7.54 5.43
N SER A 98 -7.68 7.85 4.20
CA SER A 98 -8.55 8.98 3.81
C SER A 98 -9.94 8.95 4.47
N ASN A 99 -10.40 7.78 4.88
CA ASN A 99 -11.70 7.58 5.54
C ASN A 99 -11.59 7.49 7.07
N GLU A 100 -10.37 7.49 7.62
CA GLU A 100 -10.11 7.35 9.04
C GLU A 100 -9.28 8.53 9.53
N ALA A 101 -9.71 9.16 10.60
CA ALA A 101 -8.93 10.25 11.21
C ALA A 101 -7.77 9.71 12.05
N THR A 102 -7.83 8.45 12.47
CA THR A 102 -6.88 7.78 13.36
C THR A 102 -5.52 7.55 12.70
N LEU A 103 -4.46 7.75 13.48
CA LEU A 103 -3.10 7.48 13.02
C LEU A 103 -2.78 5.99 13.10
N THR A 104 -2.00 5.53 12.13
CA THR A 104 -1.55 4.15 12.05
C THR A 104 -0.05 4.11 11.80
N ILE A 105 0.68 3.31 12.56
CA ILE A 105 2.08 2.98 12.28
C ILE A 105 2.08 1.68 11.49
N GLY A 106 2.66 1.72 10.30
CA GLY A 106 2.67 0.57 9.41
C GLY A 106 3.99 0.33 8.71
N LEU A 107 4.07 -0.86 8.16
CA LEU A 107 5.18 -1.34 7.37
C LEU A 107 4.64 -1.73 5.99
N ALA A 108 5.12 -1.11 4.93
CA ALA A 108 4.66 -1.43 3.58
C ALA A 108 4.97 -2.90 3.25
N ASN A 109 3.96 -3.65 2.84
CA ASN A 109 4.01 -5.06 2.44
C ASN A 109 4.51 -6.02 3.54
N ALA A 110 4.35 -5.68 4.82
CA ALA A 110 4.70 -6.56 5.94
C ALA A 110 3.91 -6.20 7.21
N SER A 111 3.85 -7.12 8.16
CA SER A 111 3.32 -6.86 9.49
C SER A 111 4.35 -6.08 10.33
N PHE A 112 3.95 -4.90 10.80
CA PHE A 112 4.82 -4.09 11.68
C PHE A 112 5.00 -4.76 13.04
N SER A 113 3.93 -5.22 13.65
CA SER A 113 3.96 -5.86 14.98
C SER A 113 4.87 -7.10 15.00
N ASP A 114 4.81 -7.96 13.97
CA ASP A 114 5.60 -9.18 13.91
C ASP A 114 7.08 -8.91 13.65
N ARG A 115 7.38 -7.88 12.85
CA ARG A 115 8.74 -7.60 12.39
C ARG A 115 9.51 -6.63 13.27
N VAL A 116 8.80 -5.71 13.89
CA VAL A 116 9.39 -4.57 14.59
C VAL A 116 9.02 -4.57 16.06
N GLY A 117 7.84 -5.04 16.38
CA GLY A 117 7.26 -5.04 17.71
C GLY A 117 6.11 -4.04 17.82
N GLY A 118 5.64 -3.86 19.04
CA GLY A 118 4.46 -3.06 19.35
C GLY A 118 3.23 -3.94 19.53
N LYS A 119 2.45 -3.59 20.54
CA LYS A 119 1.23 -4.33 20.93
C LYS A 119 0.19 -3.35 21.47
N GLU A 120 -1.04 -3.81 21.51
CA GLU A 120 -2.15 -3.11 22.15
C GLU A 120 -1.80 -2.70 23.58
N GLY A 121 -2.14 -1.49 23.97
CA GLY A 121 -1.84 -0.87 25.26
C GLY A 121 -0.45 -0.26 25.39
N ASP A 122 0.44 -0.39 24.41
CA ASP A 122 1.72 0.30 24.41
C ASP A 122 1.52 1.83 24.35
N ILE A 123 2.28 2.58 25.14
CA ILE A 123 2.33 4.05 25.04
C ILE A 123 3.55 4.43 24.24
N LEU A 124 3.31 5.06 23.10
CA LEU A 124 4.35 5.53 22.18
C LEU A 124 4.51 7.05 22.27
N THR A 125 5.73 7.49 22.05
CA THR A 125 6.07 8.93 21.93
C THR A 125 6.41 9.20 20.46
N ILE A 126 5.74 10.19 19.87
CA ILE A 126 5.97 10.71 18.53
C ILE A 126 6.71 12.03 18.70
N SER A 127 7.92 12.15 18.18
CA SER A 127 8.70 13.38 18.19
C SER A 127 9.08 13.80 16.77
N LEU A 128 9.08 15.12 16.51
CA LEU A 128 9.52 15.65 15.23
C LEU A 128 11.04 15.54 15.14
N LYS A 129 11.53 14.78 14.18
CA LYS A 129 12.96 14.68 13.90
C LYS A 129 13.42 15.71 12.89
N GLU A 130 12.69 15.84 11.79
CA GLU A 130 13.06 16.74 10.70
C GLU A 130 11.82 17.28 9.99
N LYS A 131 11.67 18.60 9.98
CA LYS A 131 10.54 19.25 9.29
C LYS A 131 10.71 19.17 7.79
N GLY A 132 9.73 18.56 7.12
CA GLY A 132 9.73 18.41 5.65
C GLY A 132 10.84 17.51 5.09
N GLY A 133 11.58 16.76 5.91
CA GLY A 133 12.73 15.96 5.47
C GLY A 133 12.40 14.84 4.46
N PHE A 134 11.13 14.54 4.28
CA PHE A 134 10.63 13.57 3.28
C PHE A 134 9.69 14.22 2.24
N ARG A 135 9.50 15.53 2.27
CA ARG A 135 8.47 16.22 1.48
C ARG A 135 8.66 16.02 -0.02
N ASP A 136 9.86 16.13 -0.54
CA ASP A 136 10.11 16.00 -1.99
C ASP A 136 9.77 14.59 -2.47
N VAL A 137 10.16 13.56 -1.73
CA VAL A 137 9.82 12.16 -2.03
C VAL A 137 8.31 11.95 -1.92
N TYR A 138 7.68 12.47 -0.87
CA TYR A 138 6.24 12.40 -0.67
C TYR A 138 5.48 13.00 -1.87
N GLU A 139 5.89 14.17 -2.37
CA GLU A 139 5.28 14.80 -3.54
C GLU A 139 5.48 13.95 -4.82
N ARG A 140 6.68 13.41 -5.05
CA ARG A 140 6.96 12.55 -6.23
C ARG A 140 6.21 11.21 -6.18
N MET A 141 5.93 10.69 -4.98
CA MET A 141 5.20 9.44 -4.79
C MET A 141 3.68 9.62 -4.76
N LYS A 142 3.16 10.81 -5.01
CA LYS A 142 1.72 11.01 -5.25
C LYS A 142 1.33 10.37 -6.57
N LEU A 143 0.58 9.29 -6.46
CA LEU A 143 0.15 8.54 -7.64
C LEU A 143 -1.12 9.16 -8.22
N TRP A 144 -1.06 9.48 -9.51
CA TRP A 144 -2.25 9.81 -10.28
C TRP A 144 -3.22 8.61 -10.27
N LYS A 145 -4.51 8.86 -10.10
CA LYS A 145 -5.55 7.83 -10.05
C LYS A 145 -6.86 8.38 -10.57
N THR A 146 -7.51 7.64 -11.45
CA THR A 146 -8.85 7.93 -11.94
C THR A 146 -9.66 6.65 -12.12
N ALA A 147 -10.98 6.77 -12.04
CA ALA A 147 -11.92 5.72 -12.38
C ALA A 147 -12.49 5.88 -13.79
N ASN A 148 -12.14 6.95 -14.52
CA ASN A 148 -12.65 7.18 -15.85
C ASN A 148 -11.91 6.34 -16.88
N ARG A 149 -12.63 5.49 -17.61
CA ARG A 149 -12.05 4.68 -18.67
C ARG A 149 -11.40 5.50 -19.78
N SER A 150 -11.97 6.66 -20.13
CA SER A 150 -11.46 7.55 -21.17
C SER A 150 -10.05 8.09 -20.91
N ASP A 151 -9.59 8.05 -19.67
CA ASP A 151 -8.25 8.52 -19.30
C ASP A 151 -7.15 7.47 -19.60
N TYR A 152 -7.52 6.31 -20.13
CA TYR A 152 -6.62 5.19 -20.43
C TYR A 152 -6.60 4.86 -21.90
N ASP A 153 -5.43 4.46 -22.43
CA ASP A 153 -5.21 4.21 -23.85
C ASP A 153 -5.93 2.97 -24.35
N SER A 154 -6.15 1.97 -23.48
CA SER A 154 -6.89 0.77 -23.83
C SER A 154 -7.69 0.22 -22.65
N ASP A 155 -8.66 -0.66 -22.97
CA ASP A 155 -9.46 -1.37 -21.97
C ASP A 155 -8.59 -2.33 -21.13
N GLU A 156 -7.58 -2.96 -21.73
CA GLU A 156 -6.64 -3.84 -21.05
C GLU A 156 -5.83 -3.07 -20.01
N MET A 157 -5.34 -1.88 -20.38
CA MET A 157 -4.63 -1.00 -19.44
C MET A 157 -5.57 -0.59 -18.31
N PHE A 158 -6.80 -0.22 -18.60
CA PHE A 158 -7.80 0.14 -17.60
C PHE A 158 -8.08 -1.02 -16.64
N ALA A 159 -8.28 -2.23 -17.15
CA ALA A 159 -8.48 -3.44 -16.36
C ALA A 159 -7.21 -3.93 -15.66
N ASN A 160 -6.05 -3.35 -15.96
CA ASN A 160 -4.74 -3.88 -15.56
C ASN A 160 -4.57 -5.36 -15.97
N PHE A 161 -5.14 -5.74 -17.11
CA PHE A 161 -5.13 -7.11 -17.61
C PHE A 161 -3.97 -7.32 -18.60
N TYR A 162 -3.07 -8.25 -18.29
CA TYR A 162 -1.95 -8.61 -19.18
C TYR A 162 -1.33 -9.94 -18.80
N PRO A 163 -0.64 -10.62 -19.75
CA PRO A 163 0.08 -11.85 -19.47
C PRO A 163 1.32 -11.58 -18.58
N VAL A 164 1.63 -12.55 -17.75
CA VAL A 164 2.95 -12.62 -17.07
C VAL A 164 3.91 -13.25 -18.07
N GLU A 165 4.74 -12.41 -18.68
CA GLU A 165 5.73 -12.82 -19.66
C GLU A 165 7.12 -12.82 -19.04
N CYS A 166 7.85 -13.92 -19.23
CA CYS A 166 9.23 -14.04 -18.78
C CYS A 166 9.92 -15.21 -19.46
N HIS A 167 11.24 -15.17 -19.49
CA HIS A 167 12.05 -16.31 -19.88
C HIS A 167 11.72 -17.53 -18.99
N GLY A 168 11.64 -18.70 -19.56
CA GLY A 168 11.31 -19.94 -18.84
C GLY A 168 9.83 -20.23 -18.63
N MET A 169 8.95 -19.29 -18.96
CA MET A 169 7.47 -19.49 -18.94
C MET A 169 6.90 -19.35 -20.34
N LYS A 170 6.04 -20.30 -20.75
CA LYS A 170 5.34 -20.19 -22.03
C LYS A 170 4.37 -19.00 -21.96
N SER A 171 4.40 -18.15 -23.00
CA SER A 171 3.47 -17.02 -23.12
C SER A 171 2.01 -17.47 -23.08
N GLY A 172 1.15 -16.67 -22.44
CA GLY A 172 -0.28 -16.94 -22.34
C GLY A 172 -0.67 -18.04 -21.34
N VAL A 173 0.23 -18.49 -20.48
CA VAL A 173 -0.07 -19.48 -19.42
C VAL A 173 -0.61 -18.81 -18.17
N VAL A 174 -0.07 -17.67 -17.79
CA VAL A 174 -0.47 -16.90 -16.61
C VAL A 174 -0.81 -15.48 -17.03
N TYR A 175 -1.95 -14.99 -16.57
CA TYR A 175 -2.41 -13.61 -16.70
C TYR A 175 -2.59 -13.00 -15.32
N ARG A 176 -2.61 -11.68 -15.28
CA ARG A 176 -2.92 -10.90 -14.08
C ARG A 176 -3.86 -9.75 -14.41
N SER A 177 -4.69 -9.35 -13.44
CA SER A 177 -5.61 -8.21 -13.60
C SER A 177 -5.97 -7.57 -12.26
N SER A 178 -6.66 -6.42 -12.33
CA SER A 178 -7.53 -5.99 -11.24
C SER A 178 -8.64 -7.02 -11.01
N ASP A 179 -9.37 -6.86 -9.90
CA ASP A 179 -10.44 -7.80 -9.54
C ASP A 179 -11.52 -7.89 -10.63
N PRO A 180 -11.74 -9.08 -11.21
CA PRO A 180 -12.85 -9.33 -12.11
C PRO A 180 -14.11 -9.84 -11.40
N LEU A 181 -14.04 -10.14 -10.08
CA LEU A 181 -15.08 -10.86 -9.36
C LEU A 181 -16.21 -9.95 -8.93
N LEU A 182 -15.91 -8.94 -8.11
CA LEU A 182 -16.89 -8.17 -7.38
C LEU A 182 -16.84 -6.68 -7.74
N GLU A 183 -18.02 -6.11 -8.05
CA GLU A 183 -18.19 -4.68 -8.24
C GLU A 183 -17.72 -3.89 -7.01
N SER A 184 -18.02 -4.36 -5.81
CA SER A 184 -17.64 -3.71 -4.55
C SER A 184 -16.13 -3.48 -4.40
N ASN A 185 -15.30 -4.36 -4.98
CA ASN A 185 -13.85 -4.23 -4.95
C ASN A 185 -13.32 -3.24 -5.99
N ASN A 186 -13.96 -3.17 -7.15
CA ASN A 186 -13.48 -2.35 -8.26
C ASN A 186 -14.60 -1.95 -9.23
N PRO A 187 -15.53 -1.06 -8.81
CA PRO A 187 -16.78 -0.79 -9.53
C PRO A 187 -16.57 -0.35 -10.99
N ALA A 188 -15.49 0.35 -11.28
CA ALA A 188 -15.24 0.87 -12.63
C ALA A 188 -14.56 -0.15 -13.57
N ARG A 189 -14.01 -1.25 -13.06
CA ARG A 189 -13.06 -2.09 -13.82
C ARG A 189 -13.40 -3.57 -13.84
N TYR A 190 -14.23 -4.07 -12.91
CA TYR A 190 -14.49 -5.51 -12.77
C TYR A 190 -15.06 -6.13 -14.05
N GLU A 191 -16.00 -5.46 -14.72
CA GLU A 191 -16.58 -5.94 -15.99
C GLU A 191 -15.52 -6.04 -17.12
N TYR A 192 -14.58 -5.07 -17.16
CA TYR A 192 -13.51 -5.11 -18.14
C TYR A 192 -12.57 -6.28 -17.87
N ALA A 193 -12.18 -6.50 -16.62
CA ALA A 193 -11.30 -7.60 -16.23
C ALA A 193 -11.97 -8.96 -16.47
N ASP A 194 -13.26 -9.12 -16.14
CA ASP A 194 -14.05 -10.33 -16.41
C ASP A 194 -14.17 -10.61 -17.91
N ARG A 195 -14.47 -9.59 -18.71
CA ARG A 195 -14.54 -9.71 -20.18
C ARG A 195 -13.19 -10.14 -20.78
N PHE A 196 -12.07 -9.61 -20.31
CA PHE A 196 -10.77 -10.03 -20.80
C PHE A 196 -10.39 -11.43 -20.33
N ALA A 197 -10.79 -11.84 -19.13
CA ALA A 197 -10.63 -13.22 -18.68
C ALA A 197 -11.37 -14.19 -19.63
N ARG A 198 -12.59 -13.86 -20.02
CA ARG A 198 -13.37 -14.63 -21.02
C ARG A 198 -12.65 -14.66 -22.37
N ASN A 199 -12.24 -13.51 -22.88
CA ASN A 199 -11.63 -13.40 -24.23
C ASN A 199 -10.28 -14.13 -24.32
N ALA A 200 -9.50 -14.15 -23.25
CA ALA A 200 -8.24 -14.88 -23.15
C ALA A 200 -8.45 -16.39 -22.88
N GLY A 201 -9.70 -16.84 -22.73
CA GLY A 201 -10.01 -18.25 -22.45
C GLY A 201 -9.45 -18.73 -21.12
N ILE A 202 -9.43 -17.87 -20.11
CA ILE A 202 -8.89 -18.23 -18.78
C ILE A 202 -9.63 -19.45 -18.24
N ASN A 203 -8.90 -20.49 -17.95
CA ASN A 203 -9.47 -21.74 -17.48
C ASN A 203 -9.69 -21.72 -15.95
N ALA A 204 -8.73 -21.22 -15.18
CA ALA A 204 -8.86 -21.06 -13.74
C ALA A 204 -8.55 -19.64 -13.30
N ILE A 205 -9.43 -19.07 -12.45
CA ILE A 205 -9.28 -17.74 -11.84
C ILE A 205 -8.90 -17.92 -10.38
N ILE A 206 -7.84 -17.25 -9.94
CA ILE A 206 -7.32 -17.31 -8.57
C ILE A 206 -7.50 -15.95 -7.95
N SER A 207 -8.52 -15.77 -7.09
CA SER A 207 -8.66 -14.57 -6.26
C SER A 207 -7.78 -14.71 -5.01
N ILE A 208 -6.92 -13.73 -4.83
CA ILE A 208 -6.09 -13.59 -3.63
C ILE A 208 -6.55 -12.42 -2.76
N ALA A 209 -7.71 -11.87 -3.04
CA ALA A 209 -8.34 -10.78 -2.30
C ALA A 209 -9.58 -11.23 -1.51
N ASP A 210 -10.35 -12.15 -2.06
CA ASP A 210 -11.66 -12.53 -1.58
C ASP A 210 -11.66 -13.94 -0.99
N THR A 211 -12.65 -14.18 -0.14
CA THR A 211 -13.03 -15.51 0.31
C THR A 211 -14.22 -16.01 -0.52
N GLU A 212 -14.50 -17.30 -0.42
CA GLU A 212 -15.69 -17.87 -1.06
C GLU A 212 -16.98 -17.31 -0.43
N GLU A 213 -16.95 -17.01 0.87
CA GLU A 213 -18.07 -16.39 1.59
C GLU A 213 -18.34 -14.96 1.08
N ASP A 214 -17.29 -14.18 0.79
CA ASP A 214 -17.42 -12.84 0.18
C ASP A 214 -18.14 -12.94 -1.17
N TRP A 215 -17.75 -13.93 -2.00
CA TRP A 215 -18.35 -14.19 -3.30
C TRP A 215 -19.81 -14.63 -3.19
N GLN A 216 -20.11 -15.65 -2.37
CA GLN A 216 -21.46 -16.17 -2.20
C GLN A 216 -22.42 -15.10 -1.68
N SER A 217 -21.98 -14.32 -0.69
CA SER A 217 -22.77 -13.21 -0.15
C SER A 217 -23.12 -12.16 -1.19
N ALA A 218 -22.17 -11.83 -2.09
CA ALA A 218 -22.44 -10.88 -3.17
C ALA A 218 -23.41 -11.42 -4.21
N VAL A 219 -23.29 -12.69 -4.59
CA VAL A 219 -24.21 -13.35 -5.52
C VAL A 219 -25.63 -13.45 -4.94
N GLU A 220 -25.76 -13.82 -3.65
CA GLU A 220 -27.06 -13.91 -2.95
C GLU A 220 -27.72 -12.54 -2.80
N ALA A 221 -26.94 -11.50 -2.56
CA ALA A 221 -27.44 -10.13 -2.47
C ALA A 221 -27.83 -9.53 -3.82
N GLY A 222 -27.54 -10.21 -4.94
CA GLY A 222 -27.74 -9.67 -6.29
C GLY A 222 -26.83 -8.46 -6.57
N SER A 223 -25.69 -8.35 -5.90
CA SER A 223 -24.68 -7.33 -6.16
C SER A 223 -23.98 -7.58 -7.52
N GLY A 224 -23.38 -6.53 -8.09
CA GLY A 224 -22.62 -6.68 -9.33
C GLY A 224 -21.43 -7.64 -9.18
N PHE A 225 -21.35 -8.61 -10.06
CA PHE A 225 -20.26 -9.60 -10.12
C PHE A 225 -19.93 -9.96 -11.55
N GLY A 226 -18.72 -10.51 -11.78
CA GLY A 226 -18.27 -10.95 -13.09
C GLY A 226 -19.02 -12.18 -13.57
N GLU A 227 -19.66 -12.10 -14.74
CA GLU A 227 -20.41 -13.20 -15.32
C GLU A 227 -19.52 -14.40 -15.68
N TYR A 228 -18.32 -14.14 -16.20
CA TYR A 228 -17.36 -15.19 -16.50
C TYR A 228 -16.79 -15.81 -15.22
N CYS A 229 -16.55 -15.01 -14.20
CA CYS A 229 -16.17 -15.52 -12.89
C CYS A 229 -17.24 -16.49 -12.34
N ASN A 230 -18.52 -16.16 -12.48
CA ASN A 230 -19.61 -17.05 -12.07
C ASN A 230 -19.65 -18.35 -12.88
N GLU A 231 -19.38 -18.28 -14.18
CA GLU A 231 -19.24 -19.47 -15.02
C GLU A 231 -18.06 -20.35 -14.58
N ARG A 232 -16.92 -19.74 -14.18
CA ARG A 232 -15.78 -20.48 -13.63
C ARG A 232 -16.08 -21.06 -12.24
N TYR A 233 -16.78 -20.33 -11.39
CA TYR A 233 -17.24 -20.82 -10.08
C TYR A 233 -18.10 -22.08 -10.23
N SER A 234 -19.08 -22.06 -11.11
CA SER A 234 -19.96 -23.21 -11.38
C SER A 234 -19.21 -24.45 -11.88
N LYS A 235 -18.02 -24.28 -12.45
CA LYS A 235 -17.13 -25.36 -12.92
C LYS A 235 -16.04 -25.74 -11.90
N GLY A 236 -16.06 -25.17 -10.71
CA GLY A 236 -15.02 -25.37 -9.69
C GLY A 236 -13.64 -24.78 -10.06
N ALA A 237 -13.62 -23.79 -10.95
CA ALA A 237 -12.43 -23.18 -11.49
C ALA A 237 -12.25 -21.69 -11.08
N LEU A 238 -13.03 -21.21 -10.13
CA LEU A 238 -12.80 -19.97 -9.38
C LEU A 238 -12.29 -20.37 -8.00
N LEU A 239 -11.05 -20.02 -7.70
CA LEU A 239 -10.30 -20.49 -6.52
C LEU A 239 -10.03 -19.31 -5.58
N PHE A 240 -10.34 -19.46 -4.31
CA PHE A 240 -10.20 -18.42 -3.30
C PHE A 240 -9.01 -18.71 -2.39
N HIS A 241 -8.02 -17.83 -2.45
CA HIS A 241 -6.78 -17.95 -1.69
C HIS A 241 -6.41 -16.60 -1.05
N LYS A 242 -7.36 -15.99 -0.33
CA LYS A 242 -7.13 -14.72 0.37
C LYS A 242 -5.96 -14.80 1.32
N PHE A 243 -4.96 -13.97 1.11
CA PHE A 243 -3.82 -13.84 2.00
C PHE A 243 -3.37 -12.37 2.12
N ASN A 244 -2.58 -12.12 3.16
CA ASN A 244 -1.98 -10.83 3.40
C ASN A 244 -0.71 -10.65 2.54
N VAL A 245 -0.24 -9.42 2.40
CA VAL A 245 0.99 -9.10 1.66
C VAL A 245 2.26 -9.61 2.34
N ASP A 246 2.25 -9.84 3.65
CA ASP A 246 3.39 -10.41 4.37
C ASP A 246 3.41 -11.94 4.26
N ILE A 247 3.95 -12.44 3.15
CA ILE A 247 4.08 -13.88 2.90
C ILE A 247 5.19 -14.57 3.69
N PHE A 248 5.97 -13.81 4.47
CA PHE A 248 7.08 -14.34 5.29
C PHE A 248 6.62 -14.81 6.66
N VAL A 249 5.37 -14.59 7.02
CA VAL A 249 4.71 -15.24 8.16
C VAL A 249 4.30 -16.63 7.72
N ASP A 250 4.63 -17.65 8.52
CA ASP A 250 4.41 -19.08 8.18
C ASP A 250 3.00 -19.39 7.67
N GLU A 251 1.99 -18.79 8.29
CA GLU A 251 0.59 -18.96 7.86
C GLU A 251 0.35 -18.45 6.44
N GLN A 252 0.88 -17.28 6.10
CA GLN A 252 0.71 -16.68 4.77
C GLN A 252 1.53 -17.44 3.73
N ALA A 253 2.75 -17.85 4.07
CA ALA A 253 3.56 -18.71 3.20
C ALA A 253 2.84 -20.04 2.90
N ALA A 254 2.20 -20.64 3.90
CA ALA A 254 1.40 -21.85 3.71
C ALA A 254 0.19 -21.60 2.77
N LYS A 255 -0.46 -20.43 2.85
CA LYS A 255 -1.55 -20.05 1.92
C LYS A 255 -1.04 -19.93 0.49
N VAL A 256 0.11 -19.29 0.27
CA VAL A 256 0.76 -19.23 -1.05
C VAL A 256 1.09 -20.63 -1.57
N GLY A 257 1.64 -21.50 -0.73
CA GLY A 257 1.92 -22.89 -1.10
C GLY A 257 0.66 -23.67 -1.52
N ARG A 258 -0.47 -23.50 -0.82
CA ARG A 258 -1.75 -24.09 -1.21
C ARG A 258 -2.26 -23.54 -2.55
N MET A 259 -2.13 -22.24 -2.76
CA MET A 259 -2.50 -21.60 -4.02
C MET A 259 -1.70 -22.16 -5.21
N LEU A 260 -0.37 -22.28 -5.07
CA LEU A 260 0.48 -22.86 -6.12
C LEU A 260 0.12 -24.32 -6.40
N ARG A 261 -0.22 -25.09 -5.37
CA ARG A 261 -0.72 -26.46 -5.54
C ARG A 261 -2.04 -26.48 -6.31
N ALA A 262 -3.00 -25.63 -5.95
CA ALA A 262 -4.27 -25.51 -6.66
C ALA A 262 -4.08 -25.12 -8.14
N MET A 263 -3.07 -24.30 -8.46
CA MET A 263 -2.71 -24.03 -9.86
C MET A 263 -2.25 -25.30 -10.58
N ILE A 264 -1.44 -26.15 -9.95
CA ILE A 264 -0.95 -27.41 -10.56
C ILE A 264 -2.11 -28.40 -10.79
N GLU A 265 -3.10 -28.41 -9.90
CA GLU A 265 -4.28 -29.28 -9.99
C GLU A 265 -5.31 -28.80 -11.04
N ASN A 266 -5.15 -27.58 -11.55
CA ASN A 266 -5.99 -27.00 -12.59
C ASN A 266 -5.20 -26.85 -13.91
N ASN A 267 -5.92 -26.56 -14.99
CA ASN A 267 -5.30 -26.37 -16.30
C ASN A 267 -5.13 -24.88 -16.63
N PRO A 268 -4.03 -24.48 -17.30
CA PRO A 268 -3.89 -23.12 -17.82
C PRO A 268 -4.89 -22.84 -18.97
N PRO A 269 -5.10 -21.58 -19.37
CA PRO A 269 -4.49 -20.37 -18.78
C PRO A 269 -5.08 -19.99 -17.41
N TYR A 270 -4.21 -19.42 -16.56
CA TYR A 270 -4.59 -18.93 -15.23
C TYR A 270 -4.73 -17.42 -15.22
N LEU A 271 -5.68 -16.90 -14.43
CA LEU A 271 -5.73 -15.50 -14.06
C LEU A 271 -5.50 -15.36 -12.55
N ILE A 272 -4.51 -14.58 -12.15
CA ILE A 272 -4.29 -14.21 -10.73
C ILE A 272 -4.74 -12.78 -10.54
N CYS A 273 -5.59 -12.52 -9.57
CA CYS A 273 -6.15 -11.20 -9.32
C CYS A 273 -6.21 -10.87 -7.82
N CYS A 274 -6.13 -9.58 -7.53
CA CYS A 274 -6.50 -8.98 -6.26
C CYS A 274 -7.20 -7.65 -6.56
N SER A 275 -7.60 -6.87 -5.57
CA SER A 275 -8.40 -5.65 -5.80
C SER A 275 -7.83 -4.75 -6.92
N MET A 276 -6.53 -4.48 -6.94
CA MET A 276 -5.87 -3.70 -7.99
C MET A 276 -5.07 -4.54 -9.01
N GLY A 277 -4.81 -5.81 -8.73
CA GLY A 277 -3.89 -6.61 -9.53
C GLY A 277 -2.44 -6.11 -9.48
N ARG A 278 -2.07 -5.33 -8.47
CA ARG A 278 -0.80 -4.64 -8.37
C ARG A 278 0.12 -5.29 -7.33
N ASP A 279 -0.17 -5.14 -6.06
CA ASP A 279 0.75 -5.51 -4.96
C ASP A 279 0.78 -7.03 -4.70
N ARG A 280 -0.29 -7.62 -4.16
CA ARG A 280 -0.37 -9.07 -3.90
C ARG A 280 -0.21 -9.90 -5.16
N THR A 281 -0.90 -9.52 -6.24
CA THR A 281 -0.76 -10.15 -7.56
C THR A 281 0.64 -10.00 -8.12
N GLY A 282 1.28 -8.83 -7.92
CA GLY A 282 2.66 -8.58 -8.29
C GLY A 282 3.63 -9.50 -7.56
N LEU A 283 3.45 -9.67 -6.25
CA LEU A 283 4.26 -10.56 -5.44
C LEU A 283 4.18 -12.03 -5.92
N ILE A 284 2.99 -12.54 -6.20
CA ILE A 284 2.84 -13.90 -6.75
C ILE A 284 3.47 -14.01 -8.14
N SER A 285 3.31 -12.97 -8.98
CA SER A 285 3.96 -12.96 -10.30
C SER A 285 5.49 -13.04 -10.16
N ILE A 286 6.09 -12.31 -9.21
CA ILE A 286 7.53 -12.40 -8.93
C ILE A 286 7.92 -13.82 -8.53
N ILE A 287 7.17 -14.47 -7.62
CA ILE A 287 7.46 -15.84 -7.19
C ILE A 287 7.46 -16.79 -8.40
N LEU A 288 6.45 -16.71 -9.26
CA LEU A 288 6.37 -17.54 -10.46
C LEU A 288 7.51 -17.27 -11.44
N GLN A 289 7.87 -16.00 -11.63
CA GLN A 289 8.99 -15.59 -12.48
C GLN A 289 10.33 -16.09 -11.94
N VAL A 290 10.57 -15.98 -10.64
CA VAL A 290 11.78 -16.52 -9.99
C VAL A 290 11.87 -18.03 -10.14
N LEU A 291 10.77 -18.76 -9.93
CA LEU A 291 10.70 -20.21 -10.14
C LEU A 291 10.93 -20.60 -11.60
N ALA A 292 10.59 -19.74 -12.56
CA ALA A 292 10.85 -19.93 -13.98
C ALA A 292 12.29 -19.57 -14.41
N GLY A 293 13.12 -19.03 -13.52
CA GLY A 293 14.49 -18.63 -13.82
C GLY A 293 14.62 -17.31 -14.58
N THR A 294 13.69 -16.40 -14.37
CA THR A 294 13.58 -15.09 -15.02
C THR A 294 14.68 -14.13 -14.58
N THR A 295 15.05 -13.19 -15.46
CA THR A 295 16.02 -12.13 -15.12
C THR A 295 15.37 -11.07 -14.22
N TYR A 296 16.24 -10.30 -13.54
CA TYR A 296 15.78 -9.19 -12.70
C TYR A 296 15.04 -8.11 -13.52
N GLU A 297 15.51 -7.80 -14.72
CA GLU A 297 14.94 -6.80 -15.62
C GLU A 297 13.51 -7.19 -16.08
N GLU A 298 13.28 -8.49 -16.31
CA GLU A 298 11.94 -8.98 -16.64
C GLU A 298 10.98 -8.89 -15.44
N ILE A 299 11.46 -9.19 -14.23
CA ILE A 299 10.71 -9.02 -12.99
C ILE A 299 10.34 -7.55 -12.79
N GLU A 300 11.32 -6.64 -12.92
CA GLU A 300 11.12 -5.20 -12.81
C GLU A 300 10.07 -4.71 -13.80
N SER A 301 10.25 -5.01 -15.07
CA SER A 301 9.33 -4.62 -16.14
C SER A 301 7.91 -5.13 -15.88
N GLY A 302 7.76 -6.42 -15.53
CA GLY A 302 6.48 -7.05 -15.26
C GLY A 302 5.77 -6.46 -14.04
N TYR A 303 6.50 -6.15 -12.98
CA TYR A 303 5.93 -5.55 -11.76
C TYR A 303 5.53 -4.09 -11.99
N MET A 304 6.42 -3.29 -12.55
CA MET A 304 6.21 -1.86 -12.77
C MET A 304 5.17 -1.56 -13.85
N ARG A 305 4.86 -2.53 -14.74
CA ARG A 305 3.75 -2.42 -15.70
C ARG A 305 2.42 -2.12 -15.02
N SER A 306 2.15 -2.68 -13.84
CA SER A 306 0.94 -2.33 -13.07
C SER A 306 0.91 -0.89 -12.62
N TYR A 307 2.06 -0.32 -12.25
CA TYR A 307 2.17 1.10 -11.89
C TYR A 307 1.96 2.00 -13.10
N TYR A 308 2.48 1.61 -14.24
CA TYR A 308 2.20 2.31 -15.50
C TYR A 308 0.70 2.23 -15.84
N ASN A 309 0.11 1.05 -15.80
CA ASN A 309 -1.30 0.85 -16.12
C ASN A 309 -2.24 1.64 -15.20
N TRP A 310 -1.99 1.63 -13.89
CA TRP A 310 -2.85 2.29 -12.91
C TRP A 310 -2.60 3.78 -12.77
N HIS A 311 -1.34 4.19 -12.86
CA HIS A 311 -0.89 5.50 -12.38
C HIS A 311 -0.14 6.30 -13.44
N ARG A 312 -0.02 5.78 -14.65
CA ARG A 312 0.74 6.40 -15.76
C ARG A 312 2.20 6.68 -15.39
N LEU A 313 2.75 5.90 -14.48
CA LEU A 313 4.11 6.07 -14.00
C LEU A 313 5.10 5.73 -15.12
N GLN A 314 5.70 6.78 -15.71
CA GLN A 314 6.55 6.64 -16.88
C GLN A 314 7.90 6.01 -16.50
N PRO A 315 8.40 5.02 -17.27
CA PRO A 315 9.75 4.49 -17.10
C PRO A 315 10.79 5.62 -17.06
N SER A 316 11.80 5.46 -16.21
CA SER A 316 12.92 6.42 -16.04
C SER A 316 12.54 7.80 -15.44
N SER A 317 11.28 8.02 -15.03
CA SER A 317 10.95 9.21 -14.23
C SER A 317 11.51 9.07 -12.81
N GLU A 318 11.75 10.19 -12.12
CA GLU A 318 12.16 10.15 -10.70
C GLU A 318 11.15 9.39 -9.84
N SER A 319 9.86 9.61 -10.08
CA SER A 319 8.78 8.86 -9.41
C SER A 319 8.89 7.35 -9.68
N TYR A 320 9.14 6.93 -10.93
CA TYR A 320 9.34 5.52 -11.26
C TYR A 320 10.51 4.93 -10.45
N ASN A 321 11.64 5.62 -10.40
CA ASN A 321 12.81 5.17 -9.65
C ASN A 321 12.55 5.12 -8.13
N ASP A 322 11.79 6.08 -7.58
CA ASP A 322 11.37 6.05 -6.18
C ASP A 322 10.49 4.81 -5.88
N PHE A 323 9.50 4.50 -6.74
CA PHE A 323 8.67 3.29 -6.59
C PHE A 323 9.47 2.01 -6.76
N LEU A 324 10.32 1.96 -7.78
CA LEU A 324 11.20 0.82 -8.03
C LEU A 324 12.06 0.50 -6.79
N THR A 325 12.77 1.50 -6.29
CA THR A 325 13.70 1.35 -5.17
C THR A 325 12.97 1.06 -3.85
N ARG A 326 11.88 1.77 -3.60
CA ARG A 326 11.21 1.73 -2.28
C ARG A 326 10.17 0.62 -2.15
N ILE A 327 9.65 0.12 -3.25
CA ILE A 327 8.65 -0.94 -3.26
C ILE A 327 9.24 -2.25 -3.78
N LEU A 328 9.67 -2.29 -5.05
CA LEU A 328 10.11 -3.54 -5.67
C LEU A 328 11.42 -4.07 -5.09
N HIS A 329 12.48 -3.26 -5.06
CA HIS A 329 13.78 -3.70 -4.51
C HIS A 329 13.64 -4.18 -3.08
N ARG A 330 12.81 -3.49 -2.31
CA ARG A 330 12.53 -3.89 -0.95
C ARG A 330 11.77 -5.20 -0.87
N THR A 331 10.74 -5.40 -1.71
CA THR A 331 10.01 -6.67 -1.77
C THR A 331 10.97 -7.82 -2.08
N LEU A 332 11.86 -7.63 -3.07
CA LEU A 332 12.87 -8.62 -3.44
C LEU A 332 13.94 -8.83 -2.35
N TYR A 333 14.31 -7.79 -1.61
CA TYR A 333 15.27 -7.92 -0.51
C TYR A 333 14.72 -8.72 0.67
N ILE A 334 13.41 -8.66 0.88
CA ILE A 334 12.74 -9.41 1.95
C ILE A 334 12.54 -10.88 1.53
N MET A 335 12.41 -11.18 0.23
CA MET A 335 12.32 -12.54 -0.32
C MET A 335 13.67 -13.27 -0.27
#